data_a9ede5703f2857ebc58f1bfd28c7e9d9
#
_entry.id   a9ede5703f2857ebc58f1bfd28c7e9d9
#
_cell.length_a   1.000
_cell.length_b   1.000
_cell.length_c   1.000
_cell.angle_alpha   90.00
_cell.angle_beta   90.00
_cell.angle_gamma   90.00
#
_symmetry.space_group_name_H-M   'P 1'
#
loop_
_entity.id
_entity.type
_entity.pdbx_description
1 polymer ?
#
loop_
_entity_poly.entity_id
_entity_poly.type
_entity_poly.pdbx_seq_one_letter_code
_entity_poly.pdbx_strand_id
1 'polypeptide(L)'
;MGDASRDSHGEPGTSSPSGARARLAADRADTLARAAALSRDFDGIVAANALVAVDDEHDPEGGTTAFERAHVAALMAQAREHLEELDRALERLEQGQYGQCESCGRTIPPERLEIRPAATTCVSCARAGPRRSPPHA
;
A
#
# COMPACT_ATOMS: atom_id res chain seq x y z
N MET A 1 -14.63 -40.43 26.62
CA MET A 1 -14.29 -39.72 26.71
C MET A 1 -13.71 -39.07 25.71
N GLY A 2 -13.75 -38.78 24.88
CA GLY A 2 -13.30 -38.12 23.93
C GLY A 2 -13.11 -36.85 23.95
N ASP A 3 -12.28 -36.31 24.28
CA ASP A 3 -12.15 -35.16 24.28
C ASP A 3 -11.82 -34.59 23.15
N ALA A 4 -12.36 -34.08 22.71
CA ALA A 4 -12.17 -33.46 21.64
C ALA A 4 -11.77 -32.18 21.78
N SER A 5 -11.06 -31.90 22.63
CA SER A 5 -10.73 -30.60 22.71
C SER A 5 -9.84 -30.30 21.58
N ARG A 6 -10.24 -30.23 20.49
CA ARG A 6 -9.72 -29.65 19.54
C ARG A 6 -9.88 -28.30 19.73
N ASP A 7 -9.24 -27.75 20.47
CA ASP A 7 -9.03 -26.41 20.43
C ASP A 7 -8.46 -26.14 19.15
N SER A 8 -9.19 -26.09 18.23
CA SER A 8 -8.83 -25.36 17.14
C SER A 8 -8.72 -23.98 17.62
N HIS A 9 -7.72 -23.73 18.30
CA HIS A 9 -7.31 -22.42 18.39
C HIS A 9 -6.89 -22.13 17.03
N GLY A 10 -7.76 -21.93 16.19
CA GLY A 10 -7.50 -21.19 15.06
C GLY A 10 -6.76 -19.99 15.55
N GLU A 11 -5.44 -20.02 15.43
CA GLU A 11 -4.74 -18.86 15.53
C GLU A 11 -5.49 -17.86 14.80
N PRO A 12 -5.58 -16.60 15.22
CA PRO A 12 -6.25 -15.61 14.47
C PRO A 12 -5.55 -15.60 13.14
N GLY A 13 -5.95 -16.53 12.34
CA GLY A 13 -5.39 -16.67 11.05
C GLY A 13 -5.58 -15.37 10.36
N THR A 14 -4.60 -15.04 9.55
CA THR A 14 -4.63 -13.84 8.76
C THR A 14 -5.92 -13.70 7.96
N SER A 15 -6.74 -14.74 7.94
CA SER A 15 -7.99 -14.70 7.21
C SER A 15 -9.20 -14.34 8.07
N SER A 16 -9.06 -14.21 9.39
CA SER A 16 -10.18 -13.78 10.19
C SER A 16 -10.42 -12.28 10.03
N PRO A 17 -11.66 -11.80 10.06
CA PRO A 17 -11.93 -10.37 9.93
C PRO A 17 -11.18 -9.50 10.93
N SER A 18 -11.09 -9.94 12.19
CA SER A 18 -10.38 -9.16 13.19
C SER A 18 -8.87 -9.17 12.95
N GLY A 19 -8.30 -10.30 12.52
CA GLY A 19 -6.89 -10.38 12.17
C GLY A 19 -6.56 -9.53 10.96
N ALA A 20 -7.43 -9.55 9.96
CA ALA A 20 -7.25 -8.72 8.78
C ALA A 20 -7.29 -7.24 9.12
N ARG A 21 -8.25 -6.84 9.97
CA ARG A 21 -8.36 -5.44 10.39
C ARG A 21 -7.10 -4.98 11.11
N ALA A 22 -6.58 -5.80 12.02
CA ALA A 22 -5.37 -5.45 12.76
C ALA A 22 -4.18 -5.28 11.83
N ARG A 23 -4.04 -6.17 10.84
CA ARG A 23 -2.93 -6.09 9.90
C ARG A 23 -3.04 -4.87 8.99
N LEU A 24 -4.23 -4.58 8.51
CA LEU A 24 -4.45 -3.41 7.66
C LEU A 24 -4.21 -2.12 8.45
N ALA A 25 -4.66 -2.08 9.71
CA ALA A 25 -4.45 -0.90 10.55
C ALA A 25 -2.96 -0.70 10.85
N ALA A 26 -2.23 -1.78 11.10
CA ALA A 26 -0.80 -1.69 11.36
C ALA A 26 -0.04 -1.22 10.11
N ASP A 27 -0.38 -1.77 8.95
CA ASP A 27 0.21 -1.36 7.68
C ASP A 27 -0.10 0.11 7.41
N ARG A 28 -1.31 0.54 7.70
CA ARG A 28 -1.70 1.93 7.51
C ARG A 28 -0.87 2.86 8.39
N ALA A 29 -0.69 2.51 9.67
CA ALA A 29 0.12 3.30 10.58
C ALA A 29 1.58 3.39 10.11
N ASP A 30 2.16 2.27 9.67
CA ASP A 30 3.52 2.24 9.15
C ASP A 30 3.64 3.09 7.88
N THR A 31 2.65 3.03 7.02
CA THR A 31 2.67 3.80 5.76
C THR A 31 2.55 5.29 6.03
N LEU A 32 1.70 5.68 6.99
CA LEU A 32 1.59 7.08 7.40
C LEU A 32 2.91 7.60 7.97
N ALA A 33 3.58 6.80 8.81
CA ALA A 33 4.87 7.18 9.36
C ALA A 33 5.92 7.35 8.27
N ARG A 34 5.91 6.44 7.28
CA ARG A 34 6.84 6.51 6.15
C ARG A 34 6.55 7.75 5.30
N ALA A 35 5.28 8.02 5.04
CA ALA A 35 4.89 9.20 4.27
C ALA A 35 5.34 10.49 4.96
N ALA A 36 5.19 10.57 6.29
CA ALA A 36 5.63 11.73 7.03
C ALA A 36 7.15 11.89 6.97
N ALA A 37 7.90 10.80 7.09
CA ALA A 37 9.36 10.84 7.00
C ALA A 37 9.80 11.29 5.60
N LEU A 38 9.16 10.78 4.55
CA LEU A 38 9.48 11.16 3.18
C LEU A 38 9.15 12.64 2.94
N SER A 39 8.08 13.14 3.52
CA SER A 39 7.71 14.54 3.41
C SER A 39 8.78 15.43 4.05
N ARG A 40 9.28 15.04 5.21
CA ARG A 40 10.36 15.80 5.85
C ARG A 40 11.65 15.76 5.02
N ASP A 41 11.97 14.61 4.44
CA ASP A 41 13.15 14.47 3.58
C ASP A 41 13.00 15.37 2.36
N PHE A 42 11.84 15.39 1.75
CA PHE A 42 11.56 16.24 0.59
C PHE A 42 11.73 17.71 0.93
N ASP A 43 11.15 18.14 2.05
CA ASP A 43 11.26 19.52 2.51
C ASP A 43 12.72 19.91 2.78
N GLY A 44 13.50 18.98 3.35
CA GLY A 44 14.92 19.19 3.58
C GLY A 44 15.70 19.37 2.30
N ILE A 45 15.40 18.55 1.28
CA ILE A 45 16.05 18.66 -0.03
C ILE A 45 15.71 20.00 -0.69
N VAL A 46 14.44 20.40 -0.64
CA VAL A 46 14.00 21.67 -1.22
C VAL A 46 14.67 22.84 -0.51
N ALA A 47 14.75 22.80 0.83
CA ALA A 47 15.39 23.87 1.59
C ALA A 47 16.89 23.96 1.28
N ALA A 48 17.56 22.82 1.19
CA ALA A 48 18.99 22.80 0.85
C ALA A 48 19.23 23.35 -0.54
N ASN A 49 18.34 23.04 -1.50
CA ASN A 49 18.44 23.56 -2.86
C ASN A 49 18.26 25.06 -2.91
N ALA A 50 17.35 25.60 -2.13
CA ALA A 50 17.12 27.04 -2.12
C ALA A 50 18.35 27.80 -1.64
N LEU A 51 19.13 27.22 -0.73
CA LEU A 51 20.36 27.85 -0.25
C LEU A 51 21.49 27.78 -1.27
N VAL A 52 21.58 26.69 -2.03
CA VAL A 52 22.66 26.49 -2.98
C VAL A 52 22.40 27.25 -4.29
N ALA A 53 21.16 27.40 -4.69
CA ALA A 53 20.81 28.04 -5.95
C ALA A 53 21.21 29.52 -6.03
N VAL A 54 21.53 30.13 -4.90
CA VAL A 54 21.91 31.54 -4.87
C VAL A 54 23.37 31.74 -5.26
N ASP A 55 24.20 30.71 -5.12
CA ASP A 55 25.64 30.90 -5.28
C ASP A 55 26.29 30.25 -6.48
N ASP A 56 25.61 29.49 -7.30
CA ASP A 56 26.32 28.73 -8.31
C ASP A 56 25.51 28.51 -9.56
N GLU A 57 25.92 29.17 -10.64
CA GLU A 57 25.32 28.98 -11.95
C GLU A 57 25.74 27.64 -12.59
N HIS A 58 26.78 27.00 -12.08
CA HIS A 58 27.25 25.73 -12.60
C HIS A 58 27.37 24.74 -11.50
N ASP A 59 26.27 24.10 -11.15
CA ASP A 59 26.29 23.14 -10.07
C ASP A 59 26.10 21.75 -10.63
N PRO A 60 27.15 20.94 -10.76
CA PRO A 60 26.99 19.53 -11.14
C PRO A 60 26.19 18.77 -10.09
N GLU A 61 26.07 19.30 -8.86
CA GLU A 61 25.28 18.68 -7.82
C GLU A 61 23.79 19.00 -7.99
N GLY A 62 23.44 20.02 -8.74
CA GLY A 62 22.06 20.39 -9.02
C GLY A 62 21.28 19.26 -9.70
N GLY A 63 21.95 18.53 -10.61
CA GLY A 63 21.34 17.39 -11.25
C GLY A 63 21.10 16.25 -10.30
N THR A 64 22.04 15.98 -9.38
CA THR A 64 21.91 14.96 -8.37
C THR A 64 20.80 15.31 -7.40
N THR A 65 20.72 16.55 -6.97
CA THR A 65 19.69 16.99 -6.04
C THR A 65 18.29 16.93 -6.68
N ALA A 66 18.19 17.29 -7.95
CA ALA A 66 16.94 17.18 -8.68
C ALA A 66 16.51 15.72 -8.79
N PHE A 67 17.48 14.81 -8.99
CA PHE A 67 17.22 13.40 -9.06
C PHE A 67 16.75 12.88 -7.70
N GLU A 68 17.40 13.29 -6.60
CA GLU A 68 16.98 12.91 -5.26
C GLU A 68 15.58 13.40 -4.94
N ARG A 69 15.28 14.64 -5.30
CA ARG A 69 13.94 15.22 -5.09
C ARG A 69 12.90 14.41 -5.85
N ALA A 70 13.18 14.08 -7.11
CA ALA A 70 12.25 13.29 -7.92
C ALA A 70 12.06 11.89 -7.35
N HIS A 71 13.13 11.28 -6.83
CA HIS A 71 13.08 9.96 -6.22
C HIS A 71 12.20 9.97 -4.97
N VAL A 72 12.42 10.95 -4.09
CA VAL A 72 11.61 11.06 -2.85
C VAL A 72 10.16 11.35 -3.22
N ALA A 73 9.91 12.21 -4.22
CA ALA A 73 8.55 12.49 -4.67
C ALA A 73 7.85 11.23 -5.18
N ALA A 74 8.57 10.36 -5.90
CA ALA A 74 8.02 9.11 -6.39
C ALA A 74 7.67 8.17 -5.22
N LEU A 75 8.52 8.10 -4.19
CA LEU A 75 8.24 7.31 -3.00
C LEU A 75 7.04 7.85 -2.24
N MET A 76 6.88 9.17 -2.17
CA MET A 76 5.72 9.80 -1.55
C MET A 76 4.43 9.43 -2.30
N ALA A 77 4.48 9.43 -3.62
CA ALA A 77 3.34 9.05 -4.44
C ALA A 77 2.97 7.59 -4.21
N GLN A 78 3.96 6.70 -4.11
CA GLN A 78 3.72 5.29 -3.82
C GLN A 78 3.08 5.11 -2.45
N ALA A 79 3.56 5.84 -1.44
CA ALA A 79 2.99 5.76 -0.11
C ALA A 79 1.53 6.22 -0.10
N ARG A 80 1.22 7.27 -0.85
CA ARG A 80 -0.14 7.79 -0.95
C ARG A 80 -1.06 6.78 -1.64
N GLU A 81 -0.59 6.17 -2.71
CA GLU A 81 -1.35 5.13 -3.39
C GLU A 81 -1.61 3.94 -2.48
N HIS A 82 -0.61 3.55 -1.70
CA HIS A 82 -0.76 2.45 -0.77
C HIS A 82 -1.77 2.77 0.33
N LEU A 83 -1.78 4.01 0.82
CA LEU A 83 -2.78 4.44 1.79
C LEU A 83 -4.19 4.35 1.22
N GLU A 84 -4.38 4.73 -0.04
CA GLU A 84 -5.67 4.62 -0.69
C GLU A 84 -6.11 3.16 -0.81
N GLU A 85 -5.17 2.27 -1.14
CA GLU A 85 -5.45 0.84 -1.21
C GLU A 85 -5.84 0.28 0.15
N LEU A 86 -5.13 0.70 1.20
CA LEU A 86 -5.43 0.26 2.56
C LEU A 86 -6.80 0.74 3.01
N ASP A 87 -7.13 2.00 2.72
CA ASP A 87 -8.45 2.55 3.06
C ASP A 87 -9.55 1.80 2.33
N ARG A 88 -9.35 1.47 1.06
CA ARG A 88 -10.30 0.68 0.30
C ARG A 88 -10.46 -0.72 0.87
N ALA A 89 -9.35 -1.34 1.27
CA ALA A 89 -9.40 -2.67 1.87
C ALA A 89 -10.16 -2.66 3.19
N LEU A 90 -9.93 -1.64 4.02
CA LEU A 90 -10.65 -1.49 5.29
C LEU A 90 -12.16 -1.29 5.06
N GLU A 91 -12.51 -0.49 4.05
CA GLU A 91 -13.90 -0.29 3.69
C GLU A 91 -14.55 -1.59 3.23
N ARG A 92 -13.86 -2.36 2.40
CA ARG A 92 -14.35 -3.65 1.95
C ARG A 92 -14.51 -4.64 3.10
N LEU A 93 -13.61 -4.55 4.09
CA LEU A 93 -13.72 -5.39 5.28
C LEU A 93 -15.00 -5.07 6.06
N GLU A 94 -15.33 -3.78 6.20
CA GLU A 94 -16.56 -3.38 6.86
C GLU A 94 -17.79 -3.83 6.10
N GLN A 95 -17.70 -3.92 4.79
CA GLN A 95 -18.82 -4.36 3.95
C GLN A 95 -18.89 -5.90 3.83
N GLY A 96 -18.00 -6.61 4.46
CA GLY A 96 -17.97 -8.07 4.38
C GLY A 96 -17.44 -8.60 3.05
N GLN A 97 -16.74 -7.78 2.28
CA GLN A 97 -16.24 -8.15 0.96
C GLN A 97 -14.73 -8.36 0.92
N TYR A 98 -14.07 -8.24 2.04
CA TYR A 98 -12.62 -8.44 2.10
C TYR A 98 -12.29 -9.89 1.73
N GLY A 99 -11.25 -10.07 0.92
CA GLY A 99 -10.85 -11.39 0.47
C GLY A 99 -11.53 -11.88 -0.79
N GLN A 100 -12.44 -11.06 -1.35
CA GLN A 100 -13.04 -11.38 -2.64
C GLN A 100 -12.44 -10.46 -3.70
N CYS A 101 -12.12 -11.03 -4.85
CA CYS A 101 -11.59 -10.23 -5.96
C CYS A 101 -12.67 -9.30 -6.49
N GLU A 102 -12.37 -8.01 -6.54
CA GLU A 102 -13.36 -7.04 -7.01
C GLU A 102 -13.61 -7.13 -8.51
N SER A 103 -12.74 -7.81 -9.25
CA SER A 103 -12.91 -7.96 -10.70
C SER A 103 -13.67 -9.22 -11.10
N CYS A 104 -13.37 -10.36 -10.49
CA CYS A 104 -13.99 -11.63 -10.89
C CYS A 104 -14.87 -12.26 -9.81
N GLY A 105 -14.89 -11.71 -8.62
CA GLY A 105 -15.71 -12.23 -7.53
C GLY A 105 -15.18 -13.48 -6.84
N ARG A 106 -14.06 -14.04 -7.32
CA ARG A 106 -13.49 -15.24 -6.71
C ARG A 106 -12.74 -14.87 -5.44
N THR A 107 -12.56 -15.86 -4.59
CA THR A 107 -11.79 -15.67 -3.35
C THR A 107 -10.33 -15.41 -3.68
N ILE A 108 -9.77 -14.37 -3.08
CA ILE A 108 -8.33 -14.10 -3.18
C ILE A 108 -7.62 -15.13 -2.28
N PRO A 109 -6.58 -15.83 -2.78
CA PRO A 109 -5.88 -16.81 -1.95
C PRO A 109 -5.36 -16.20 -0.65
N PRO A 110 -5.51 -16.87 0.49
CA PRO A 110 -4.99 -16.35 1.76
C PRO A 110 -3.51 -16.04 1.72
N GLU A 111 -2.72 -16.80 0.98
CA GLU A 111 -1.29 -16.56 0.85
C GLU A 111 -1.00 -15.19 0.23
N ARG A 112 -1.82 -14.80 -0.72
CA ARG A 112 -1.67 -13.49 -1.35
C ARG A 112 -2.01 -12.38 -0.36
N LEU A 113 -3.04 -12.57 0.45
CA LEU A 113 -3.43 -11.59 1.46
C LEU A 113 -2.39 -11.47 2.58
N GLU A 114 -1.64 -12.54 2.86
CA GLU A 114 -0.56 -12.46 3.81
C GLU A 114 0.56 -11.55 3.32
N ILE A 115 0.87 -11.62 2.04
CA ILE A 115 1.92 -10.83 1.44
C ILE A 115 1.42 -9.42 1.11
N ARG A 116 0.20 -9.32 0.62
CA ARG A 116 -0.41 -8.05 0.24
C ARG A 116 -1.77 -7.92 0.90
N PRO A 117 -1.81 -7.49 2.17
CA PRO A 117 -3.10 -7.40 2.88
C PRO A 117 -4.12 -6.47 2.23
N ALA A 118 -3.64 -5.48 1.49
CA ALA A 118 -4.53 -4.53 0.82
C ALA A 118 -4.97 -5.00 -0.58
N ALA A 119 -4.63 -6.23 -0.98
CA ALA A 119 -5.00 -6.72 -2.29
C ALA A 119 -6.52 -6.79 -2.45
N THR A 120 -7.03 -6.25 -3.54
CA THR A 120 -8.45 -6.28 -3.87
C THR A 120 -8.73 -7.15 -5.09
N THR A 121 -7.68 -7.70 -5.70
CA THR A 121 -7.81 -8.56 -6.87
C THR A 121 -6.99 -9.83 -6.69
N CYS A 122 -7.41 -10.90 -7.34
CA CYS A 122 -6.61 -12.12 -7.39
C CYS A 122 -5.43 -11.92 -8.34
N VAL A 123 -4.49 -12.87 -8.34
CA VAL A 123 -3.28 -12.76 -9.17
C VAL A 123 -3.63 -12.65 -10.65
N SER A 124 -4.58 -13.47 -11.10
CA SER A 124 -4.98 -13.47 -12.51
C SER A 124 -5.51 -12.12 -12.95
N CYS A 125 -6.38 -11.51 -12.13
CA CYS A 125 -6.94 -10.21 -12.45
C CYS A 125 -5.91 -9.09 -12.33
N ALA A 126 -5.00 -9.21 -11.39
CA ALA A 126 -3.91 -8.24 -11.23
C ALA A 126 -2.98 -8.26 -12.46
N ARG A 127 -2.69 -9.46 -12.97
CA ARG A 127 -1.85 -9.60 -14.15
C ARG A 127 -2.53 -9.10 -15.41
N ALA A 128 -3.86 -9.25 -15.48
CA ALA A 128 -4.62 -8.77 -16.64
C ALA A 128 -4.67 -7.25 -16.69
N GLY A 129 -4.37 -6.59 -15.56
CA GLY A 129 -4.42 -5.15 -15.49
C GLY A 129 -5.84 -4.65 -15.34
N PRO A 130 -6.02 -3.33 -15.24
CA PRO A 130 -7.34 -2.76 -15.08
C PRO A 130 -8.21 -3.14 -16.26
N ARG A 131 -9.45 -3.58 -15.95
CA ARG A 131 -10.37 -3.91 -16.99
C ARG A 131 -10.68 -2.66 -17.74
N ARG A 132 -10.33 -2.65 -18.99
CA ARG A 132 -10.82 -1.60 -19.84
C ARG A 132 -12.29 -1.83 -20.02
N SER A 133 -13.07 -0.83 -19.74
CA SER A 133 -14.47 -0.88 -20.09
C SER A 133 -14.57 -1.25 -21.56
N PRO A 134 -15.37 -2.25 -21.91
CA PRO A 134 -15.51 -2.58 -23.32
C PRO A 134 -15.97 -1.33 -24.06
N PRO A 135 -15.42 -1.08 -25.24
CA PRO A 135 -15.86 0.05 -26.00
C PRO A 135 -17.35 -0.10 -26.23
N HIS A 136 -18.08 0.92 -25.89
CA HIS A 136 -19.48 0.90 -26.16
C HIS A 136 -19.65 0.87 -27.66
N ALA A 137 -20.17 -0.19 -28.15
CA ALA A 137 -20.52 -0.26 -29.55
C ALA A 137 -21.74 0.62 -29.78
#